data_05cf0485d5a58828bc4c702b0665df5e
#
_entry.id   05cf0485d5a58828bc4c702b0665df5e
#
_cell.length_a   1.000
_cell.length_b   1.000
_cell.length_c   1.000
_cell.angle_alpha   90.00
_cell.angle_beta   90.00
_cell.angle_gamma   90.00
#
_symmetry.space_group_name_H-M   'P 1'
#
loop_
_entity.id
_entity.type
_entity.pdbx_description
1 polymer ?
#
loop_
_entity_poly.entity_id
_entity_poly.type
_entity_poly.pdbx_seq_one_letter_code
_entity_poly.pdbx_strand_id
1 'polypeptide(L)'
;MRKSISVAFFSLVSTLMVLGIVLMGASEWVLFKNYFAKDRYETLDQVVGVTQRTAQYLVQQAELPEGDELDALSTKLEIIGESAEAYLFFTDNDGRVMIASSPDKLECLTVPEEMMEKIDASDADYYHVFGTLGGMLDGKSYITVSEMRNENGQPSGYLFLCSSGEQLTQFKQQFWSNFLLSACVMLLCASILTKILMRQLTDPLQ
;
A
#
# COMPACT_ATOMS: atom_id res chain seq x y z
N MET A 1 43.70 6.99 -34.88
CA MET A 1 42.39 7.67 -34.92
C MET A 1 41.20 6.73 -35.00
N ARG A 2 41.19 5.59 -35.69
CA ARG A 2 40.05 4.64 -35.80
C ARG A 2 39.59 4.01 -34.48
N LYS A 3 40.51 3.66 -33.56
CA LYS A 3 40.14 3.12 -32.22
C LYS A 3 39.38 4.12 -31.39
N SER A 4 39.59 5.41 -31.53
CA SER A 4 38.91 6.49 -30.82
C SER A 4 37.42 6.61 -31.20
N ILE A 5 37.08 6.49 -32.49
CA ILE A 5 35.71 6.61 -33.01
C ILE A 5 34.87 5.41 -32.56
N SER A 6 35.43 4.21 -32.62
CA SER A 6 34.79 2.98 -32.17
C SER A 6 34.47 3.02 -30.69
N VAL A 7 35.41 3.48 -29.86
CA VAL A 7 35.21 3.63 -28.41
C VAL A 7 34.16 4.70 -28.10
N ALA A 8 34.19 5.83 -28.82
CA ALA A 8 33.21 6.89 -28.62
C ALA A 8 31.78 6.44 -28.98
N PHE A 9 31.62 5.71 -30.08
CA PHE A 9 30.34 5.15 -30.49
C PHE A 9 29.81 4.11 -29.48
N PHE A 10 30.68 3.21 -29.02
CA PHE A 10 30.32 2.24 -27.96
C PHE A 10 29.89 2.94 -26.67
N SER A 11 30.66 3.95 -26.24
CA SER A 11 30.33 4.73 -25.05
C SER A 11 28.97 5.44 -25.18
N LEU A 12 28.69 6.05 -26.35
CA LEU A 12 27.43 6.74 -26.60
C LEU A 12 26.23 5.77 -26.52
N VAL A 13 26.31 4.63 -27.20
CA VAL A 13 25.25 3.61 -27.23
C VAL A 13 25.03 3.05 -25.83
N SER A 14 26.10 2.72 -25.11
CA SER A 14 25.99 2.21 -23.73
C SER A 14 25.36 3.23 -22.77
N THR A 15 25.74 4.50 -22.89
CA THR A 15 25.14 5.57 -22.06
C THR A 15 23.66 5.75 -22.37
N LEU A 16 23.29 5.73 -23.66
CA LEU A 16 21.87 5.85 -24.05
C LEU A 16 21.04 4.68 -23.55
N MET A 17 21.59 3.46 -23.58
CA MET A 17 20.91 2.27 -23.04
C MET A 17 20.74 2.34 -21.52
N VAL A 18 21.79 2.72 -20.80
CA VAL A 18 21.69 2.88 -19.32
C VAL A 18 20.64 3.93 -18.98
N LEU A 19 20.63 5.07 -19.68
CA LEU A 19 19.63 6.11 -19.47
C LEU A 19 18.20 5.59 -19.72
N GLY A 20 18.00 4.84 -20.81
CA GLY A 20 16.71 4.22 -21.13
C GLY A 20 16.23 3.25 -20.05
N ILE A 21 17.11 2.38 -19.54
CA ILE A 21 16.80 1.44 -18.47
C ILE A 21 16.41 2.19 -17.18
N VAL A 22 17.15 3.24 -16.81
CA VAL A 22 16.87 4.04 -15.61
C VAL A 22 15.52 4.75 -15.73
N LEU A 23 15.23 5.37 -16.88
CA LEU A 23 13.94 6.04 -17.10
C LEU A 23 12.76 5.05 -17.07
N MET A 24 12.92 3.88 -17.68
CA MET A 24 11.91 2.82 -17.67
C MET A 24 11.65 2.33 -16.25
N GLY A 25 12.68 2.01 -15.48
CA GLY A 25 12.53 1.57 -14.09
C GLY A 25 11.91 2.61 -13.19
N ALA A 26 12.26 3.89 -13.36
CA ALA A 26 11.65 4.98 -12.61
C ALA A 26 10.15 5.14 -12.95
N SER A 27 9.79 5.05 -14.22
CA SER A 27 8.42 5.11 -14.72
C SER A 27 7.58 3.95 -14.17
N GLU A 28 8.07 2.72 -14.27
CA GLU A 28 7.38 1.54 -13.74
C GLU A 28 7.19 1.61 -12.23
N TRP A 29 8.19 2.11 -11.50
CA TRP A 29 8.09 2.28 -10.05
C TRP A 29 6.98 3.25 -9.64
N VAL A 30 6.87 4.41 -10.32
CA VAL A 30 5.82 5.40 -10.03
C VAL A 30 4.44 4.82 -10.32
N LEU A 31 4.26 4.17 -11.47
CA LEU A 31 3.00 3.53 -11.85
C LEU A 31 2.61 2.45 -10.86
N PHE A 32 3.56 1.59 -10.49
CA PHE A 32 3.33 0.52 -9.52
C PHE A 32 2.89 1.05 -8.16
N LYS A 33 3.60 2.05 -7.61
CA LYS A 33 3.26 2.63 -6.31
C LYS A 33 1.83 3.20 -6.29
N ASN A 34 1.45 3.91 -7.34
CA ASN A 34 0.12 4.51 -7.45
C ASN A 34 -0.97 3.43 -7.61
N TYR A 35 -0.71 2.42 -8.44
CA TYR A 35 -1.63 1.31 -8.64
C TYR A 35 -1.83 0.51 -7.35
N PHE A 36 -0.75 0.17 -6.65
CA PHE A 36 -0.81 -0.59 -5.41
C PHE A 36 -1.58 0.13 -4.31
N ALA A 37 -1.35 1.45 -4.14
CA ALA A 37 -2.08 2.23 -3.16
C ALA A 37 -3.58 2.28 -3.48
N LYS A 38 -3.93 2.49 -4.74
CA LYS A 38 -5.33 2.52 -5.19
C LYS A 38 -6.02 1.18 -4.97
N ASP A 39 -5.40 0.08 -5.39
CA ASP A 39 -5.90 -1.28 -5.24
C ASP A 39 -6.15 -1.64 -3.76
N ARG A 40 -5.25 -1.23 -2.87
CA ARG A 40 -5.43 -1.43 -1.42
C ARG A 40 -6.60 -0.65 -0.85
N TYR A 41 -6.75 0.61 -1.20
CA TYR A 41 -7.90 1.40 -0.74
C TYR A 41 -9.22 0.84 -1.30
N GLU A 42 -9.29 0.47 -2.58
CA GLU A 42 -10.47 -0.15 -3.17
C GLU A 42 -10.86 -1.46 -2.46
N THR A 43 -9.86 -2.28 -2.09
CA THR A 43 -10.09 -3.50 -1.30
C THR A 43 -10.64 -3.18 0.09
N LEU A 44 -10.02 -2.22 0.80
CA LEU A 44 -10.47 -1.80 2.12
C LEU A 44 -11.90 -1.23 2.08
N ASP A 45 -12.25 -0.42 1.09
CA ASP A 45 -13.58 0.17 0.92
C ASP A 45 -14.67 -0.90 0.71
N GLN A 46 -14.35 -1.96 -0.06
CA GLN A 46 -15.26 -3.10 -0.22
C GLN A 46 -15.51 -3.81 1.11
N VAL A 47 -14.45 -4.00 1.91
CA VAL A 47 -14.54 -4.64 3.23
C VAL A 47 -15.30 -3.76 4.22
N VAL A 48 -15.12 -2.43 4.17
CA VAL A 48 -15.92 -1.48 4.96
C VAL A 48 -17.40 -1.73 4.73
N GLY A 49 -17.85 -1.81 3.50
CA GLY A 49 -19.27 -2.00 3.16
C GLY A 49 -19.87 -3.31 3.73
N VAL A 50 -19.07 -4.39 3.79
CA VAL A 50 -19.48 -5.66 4.41
C VAL A 50 -19.47 -5.55 5.94
N THR A 51 -18.43 -4.93 6.48
CA THR A 51 -18.23 -4.79 7.93
C THR A 51 -19.26 -3.86 8.56
N GLN A 52 -19.61 -2.75 7.88
CA GLN A 52 -20.64 -1.83 8.35
C GLN A 52 -21.99 -2.53 8.59
N ARG A 53 -22.39 -3.45 7.72
CA ARG A 53 -23.64 -4.22 7.91
C ARG A 53 -23.57 -5.11 9.15
N THR A 54 -22.41 -5.71 9.42
CA THR A 54 -22.19 -6.52 10.62
C THR A 54 -22.13 -5.64 11.87
N ALA A 55 -21.55 -4.45 11.74
CA ALA A 55 -21.39 -3.50 12.82
C ALA A 55 -22.64 -2.68 13.12
N GLN A 56 -23.55 -2.47 12.17
CA GLN A 56 -24.87 -1.87 12.45
C GLN A 56 -25.63 -2.62 13.52
N TYR A 57 -25.44 -3.93 13.61
CA TYR A 57 -25.99 -4.74 14.69
C TYR A 57 -25.42 -4.35 16.06
N LEU A 58 -24.17 -3.90 16.13
CA LEU A 58 -23.52 -3.42 17.35
C LEU A 58 -23.97 -2.03 17.77
N VAL A 59 -24.14 -1.16 16.79
CA VAL A 59 -24.57 0.23 17.01
C VAL A 59 -26.04 0.29 17.45
N GLN A 60 -26.83 -0.70 17.07
CA GLN A 60 -28.25 -0.80 17.48
C GLN A 60 -28.41 -1.23 18.94
N GLN A 61 -27.49 -2.01 19.48
CA GLN A 61 -27.45 -2.31 20.89
C GLN A 61 -26.72 -1.15 21.59
N ALA A 62 -27.47 -0.30 22.27
CA ALA A 62 -26.95 0.87 23.00
C ALA A 62 -25.92 0.52 24.10
N GLU A 63 -25.70 -0.75 24.36
CA GLU A 63 -24.68 -1.30 25.27
C GLU A 63 -23.85 -2.30 24.51
N LEU A 64 -22.51 -2.20 24.67
CA LEU A 64 -21.59 -3.22 24.16
C LEU A 64 -22.01 -4.59 24.71
N PRO A 65 -22.08 -5.62 23.84
CA PRO A 65 -22.36 -6.98 24.33
C PRO A 65 -21.26 -7.37 25.32
N GLU A 66 -21.67 -7.99 26.43
CA GLU A 66 -20.74 -8.48 27.44
C GLU A 66 -20.54 -9.99 27.31
N GLY A 67 -19.36 -10.48 27.69
CA GLY A 67 -19.05 -11.91 27.75
C GLY A 67 -18.98 -12.60 26.40
N ASP A 68 -19.61 -13.76 26.27
CA ASP A 68 -19.52 -14.65 25.09
C ASP A 68 -19.94 -13.98 23.77
N GLU A 69 -20.78 -12.98 23.78
CA GLU A 69 -21.22 -12.24 22.59
C GLU A 69 -20.14 -11.28 22.09
N LEU A 70 -19.38 -10.67 22.99
CA LEU A 70 -18.23 -9.83 22.66
C LEU A 70 -17.12 -10.66 22.01
N ASP A 71 -16.85 -11.84 22.58
CA ASP A 71 -15.86 -12.77 22.04
C ASP A 71 -16.26 -13.31 20.65
N ALA A 72 -17.54 -13.63 20.47
CA ALA A 72 -18.05 -14.07 19.18
C ALA A 72 -17.95 -12.97 18.11
N LEU A 73 -18.09 -11.70 18.49
CA LEU A 73 -17.99 -10.58 17.60
C LEU A 73 -16.54 -10.27 17.25
N SER A 74 -15.65 -10.22 18.25
CA SER A 74 -14.21 -10.04 17.99
C SER A 74 -13.68 -11.12 17.06
N THR A 75 -14.10 -12.38 17.22
CA THR A 75 -13.77 -13.48 16.33
C THR A 75 -14.30 -13.27 14.90
N LYS A 76 -15.51 -12.75 14.74
CA LYS A 76 -16.04 -12.42 13.40
C LYS A 76 -15.25 -11.29 12.73
N LEU A 77 -14.88 -10.27 13.50
CA LEU A 77 -14.06 -9.17 13.00
C LEU A 77 -12.65 -9.64 12.63
N GLU A 78 -12.08 -10.56 13.41
CA GLU A 78 -10.79 -11.19 13.11
C GLU A 78 -10.84 -11.95 11.78
N ILE A 79 -11.86 -12.79 11.56
CA ILE A 79 -12.04 -13.53 10.31
C ILE A 79 -12.17 -12.57 9.09
N ILE A 80 -12.96 -11.50 9.25
CA ILE A 80 -13.09 -10.47 8.19
C ILE A 80 -11.74 -9.80 7.95
N GLY A 81 -11.03 -9.43 9.01
CA GLY A 81 -9.72 -8.81 8.95
C GLY A 81 -8.68 -9.69 8.26
N GLU A 82 -8.60 -10.97 8.65
CA GLU A 82 -7.69 -11.94 8.02
C GLU A 82 -7.98 -12.10 6.53
N SER A 83 -9.26 -12.18 6.13
CA SER A 83 -9.64 -12.33 4.72
C SER A 83 -9.24 -11.13 3.85
N ALA A 84 -9.15 -9.95 4.44
CA ALA A 84 -8.78 -8.69 3.79
C ALA A 84 -7.29 -8.34 3.99
N GLU A 85 -6.52 -9.16 4.70
CA GLU A 85 -5.17 -8.85 5.16
C GLU A 85 -5.10 -7.47 5.85
N ALA A 86 -6.14 -7.17 6.61
CA ALA A 86 -6.32 -5.94 7.36
C ALA A 86 -6.73 -6.26 8.79
N TYR A 87 -6.51 -5.36 9.70
CA TYR A 87 -7.16 -5.40 10.98
C TYR A 87 -8.12 -4.22 11.12
N LEU A 88 -9.18 -4.44 11.90
CA LEU A 88 -10.23 -3.47 12.05
C LEU A 88 -10.44 -3.15 13.52
N PHE A 89 -10.85 -1.92 13.77
CA PHE A 89 -11.33 -1.52 15.07
C PHE A 89 -12.42 -0.47 14.94
N PHE A 90 -13.26 -0.43 15.97
CA PHE A 90 -14.34 0.53 16.09
C PHE A 90 -14.04 1.50 17.21
N THR A 91 -14.36 2.78 16.98
CA THR A 91 -14.25 3.81 18.00
C THR A 91 -15.61 4.45 18.28
N ASP A 92 -15.74 5.08 19.43
CA ASP A 92 -16.79 6.05 19.69
C ASP A 92 -16.51 7.38 18.93
N ASN A 93 -17.39 8.37 19.14
CA ASN A 93 -17.25 9.70 18.53
C ASN A 93 -16.04 10.47 19.07
N ASP A 94 -15.52 10.11 20.25
CA ASP A 94 -14.32 10.70 20.86
C ASP A 94 -13.03 9.99 20.44
N GLY A 95 -13.12 9.02 19.53
CA GLY A 95 -11.97 8.24 19.01
C GLY A 95 -11.45 7.16 19.96
N ARG A 96 -12.19 6.80 21.03
CA ARG A 96 -11.80 5.71 21.92
C ARG A 96 -12.16 4.37 21.28
N VAL A 97 -11.21 3.44 21.28
CA VAL A 97 -11.41 2.10 20.74
C VAL A 97 -12.38 1.32 21.63
N MET A 98 -13.49 0.91 21.05
CA MET A 98 -14.50 0.11 21.68
C MET A 98 -14.25 -1.39 21.49
N ILE A 99 -13.87 -1.76 20.27
CA ILE A 99 -13.61 -3.15 19.86
C ILE A 99 -12.53 -3.18 18.80
N ALA A 100 -11.67 -4.18 18.84
CA ALA A 100 -10.62 -4.39 17.83
C ALA A 100 -10.48 -5.88 17.50
N SER A 101 -10.24 -6.19 16.23
CA SER A 101 -9.96 -7.56 15.77
C SER A 101 -8.60 -8.09 16.25
N SER A 102 -7.65 -7.19 16.51
CA SER A 102 -6.31 -7.51 17.00
C SER A 102 -5.81 -6.39 17.90
N PRO A 103 -6.21 -6.38 19.18
CA PRO A 103 -5.83 -5.33 20.13
C PRO A 103 -4.31 -5.18 20.30
N ASP A 104 -3.56 -6.27 20.13
CA ASP A 104 -2.09 -6.30 20.27
C ASP A 104 -1.35 -5.46 19.23
N LYS A 105 -2.03 -5.06 18.15
CA LYS A 105 -1.47 -4.20 17.09
C LYS A 105 -1.64 -2.70 17.36
N LEU A 106 -2.30 -2.35 18.45
CA LEU A 106 -2.56 -0.97 18.84
C LEU A 106 -1.65 -0.55 19.99
N GLU A 107 -0.83 0.47 19.77
CA GLU A 107 0.02 1.07 20.80
C GLU A 107 -0.79 1.86 21.85
N CYS A 108 -1.95 2.37 21.45
CA CYS A 108 -2.89 3.04 22.34
C CYS A 108 -4.34 2.79 21.91
N LEU A 109 -5.26 2.97 22.85
CA LEU A 109 -6.70 2.73 22.66
C LEU A 109 -7.50 4.00 22.36
N THR A 110 -6.84 5.07 21.95
CA THR A 110 -7.50 6.33 21.58
C THR A 110 -6.83 6.92 20.35
N VAL A 111 -7.61 7.22 19.34
CA VAL A 111 -7.15 7.91 18.12
C VAL A 111 -6.78 9.35 18.50
N PRO A 112 -5.62 9.86 18.07
CA PRO A 112 -5.20 11.23 18.34
C PRO A 112 -6.21 12.26 17.82
N GLU A 113 -6.49 13.29 18.63
CA GLU A 113 -7.47 14.34 18.32
C GLU A 113 -7.21 15.02 16.97
N GLU A 114 -5.94 15.28 16.64
CA GLU A 114 -5.54 15.84 15.33
C GLU A 114 -5.98 14.98 14.14
N MET A 115 -6.05 13.65 14.33
CA MET A 115 -6.53 12.74 13.29
C MET A 115 -8.04 12.74 13.21
N MET A 116 -8.74 12.79 14.37
CA MET A 116 -10.20 12.88 14.42
C MET A 116 -10.69 14.16 13.74
N GLU A 117 -10.05 15.31 14.00
CA GLU A 117 -10.36 16.58 13.33
C GLU A 117 -10.24 16.49 11.80
N LYS A 118 -9.22 15.78 11.29
CA LYS A 118 -9.03 15.56 9.85
C LYS A 118 -10.09 14.65 9.23
N ILE A 119 -10.53 13.65 9.99
CA ILE A 119 -11.59 12.73 9.56
C ILE A 119 -12.92 13.49 9.51
N ASP A 120 -13.25 14.25 10.54
CA ASP A 120 -14.49 15.03 10.65
C ASP A 120 -14.57 16.16 9.60
N ALA A 121 -13.42 16.73 9.23
CA ALA A 121 -13.35 17.73 8.17
C ALA A 121 -13.51 17.17 6.75
N SER A 122 -13.53 15.84 6.60
CA SER A 122 -13.66 15.18 5.30
C SER A 122 -15.13 14.97 4.96
N ASP A 123 -15.60 15.54 3.84
CA ASP A 123 -16.95 15.30 3.29
C ASP A 123 -17.07 13.97 2.51
N ALA A 124 -16.02 13.13 2.52
CA ALA A 124 -15.99 11.87 1.78
C ALA A 124 -16.62 10.73 2.59
N ASP A 125 -17.30 9.80 1.90
CA ASP A 125 -17.85 8.59 2.53
C ASP A 125 -16.75 7.73 3.19
N TYR A 126 -15.51 7.79 2.63
CA TYR A 126 -14.33 7.12 3.14
C TYR A 126 -13.16 8.08 3.24
N TYR A 127 -12.54 8.16 4.39
CA TYR A 127 -11.30 8.90 4.60
C TYR A 127 -10.09 7.98 4.47
N HIS A 128 -9.20 8.28 3.53
CA HIS A 128 -8.02 7.48 3.24
C HIS A 128 -6.75 8.16 3.75
N VAL A 129 -5.94 7.41 4.48
CA VAL A 129 -4.63 7.89 4.94
C VAL A 129 -3.60 6.76 4.93
N PHE A 130 -2.35 7.10 4.63
CA PHE A 130 -1.22 6.20 4.74
C PHE A 130 -0.28 6.70 5.84
N GLY A 131 -0.17 5.95 6.92
CA GLY A 131 0.63 6.36 8.06
C GLY A 131 0.49 5.44 9.27
N THR A 132 0.89 5.95 10.43
CA THR A 132 0.85 5.25 11.72
C THR A 132 -0.33 5.67 12.59
N LEU A 133 -1.31 6.38 12.03
CA LEU A 133 -2.44 6.96 12.76
C LEU A 133 -1.98 7.74 14.01
N GLY A 134 -1.03 8.67 13.81
CA GLY A 134 -0.47 9.47 14.92
C GLY A 134 0.40 8.66 15.91
N GLY A 135 0.90 7.50 15.53
CA GLY A 135 1.69 6.60 16.39
C GLY A 135 0.88 5.53 17.09
N MET A 136 -0.43 5.42 16.80
CA MET A 136 -1.30 4.37 17.34
C MET A 136 -0.96 2.99 16.78
N LEU A 137 -0.40 2.92 15.57
CA LEU A 137 -0.02 1.68 14.90
C LEU A 137 1.49 1.49 14.93
N ASP A 138 1.94 0.25 15.16
CA ASP A 138 3.36 -0.13 15.17
C ASP A 138 4.06 0.13 13.83
N GLY A 139 3.34 0.14 12.71
CA GLY A 139 3.87 0.38 11.37
C GLY A 139 3.00 1.26 10.50
N LYS A 140 3.59 1.77 9.40
CA LYS A 140 2.82 2.48 8.38
C LYS A 140 1.82 1.54 7.71
N SER A 141 0.56 1.93 7.73
CA SER A 141 -0.55 1.16 7.17
C SER A 141 -1.38 1.99 6.20
N TYR A 142 -2.01 1.34 5.26
CA TYR A 142 -3.12 1.89 4.48
C TYR A 142 -4.36 1.84 5.34
N ILE A 143 -4.97 2.98 5.58
CA ILE A 143 -6.08 3.12 6.52
C ILE A 143 -7.25 3.71 5.77
N THR A 144 -8.39 3.03 5.85
CA THR A 144 -9.69 3.55 5.42
C THR A 144 -10.55 3.74 6.65
N VAL A 145 -11.10 4.93 6.80
CA VAL A 145 -12.02 5.28 7.89
C VAL A 145 -13.39 5.57 7.32
N SER A 146 -14.41 5.03 7.96
CA SER A 146 -15.80 5.31 7.61
C SER A 146 -16.59 5.66 8.86
N GLU A 147 -17.39 6.74 8.76
CA GLU A 147 -18.33 7.13 9.79
C GLU A 147 -19.45 6.09 9.90
N MET A 148 -19.78 5.69 11.11
CA MET A 148 -20.91 4.85 11.42
C MET A 148 -22.08 5.69 11.90
N ARG A 149 -23.27 5.41 11.37
CA ARG A 149 -24.49 6.13 11.72
C ARG A 149 -25.52 5.18 12.31
N ASN A 150 -26.20 5.63 13.35
CA ASN A 150 -27.32 4.91 13.91
C ASN A 150 -28.57 4.99 13.01
N GLU A 151 -29.65 4.29 13.36
CA GLU A 151 -30.91 4.31 12.60
C GLU A 151 -31.51 5.70 12.41
N ASN A 152 -31.19 6.64 13.27
CA ASN A 152 -31.63 8.03 13.21
C ASN A 152 -30.73 8.91 12.33
N GLY A 153 -29.70 8.34 11.70
CA GLY A 153 -28.73 9.05 10.86
C GLY A 153 -27.72 9.88 11.65
N GLN A 154 -27.66 9.74 12.97
CA GLN A 154 -26.68 10.44 13.80
C GLN A 154 -25.36 9.66 13.85
N PRO A 155 -24.20 10.36 13.87
CA PRO A 155 -22.90 9.70 14.02
C PRO A 155 -22.85 8.91 15.33
N SER A 156 -22.36 7.69 15.26
CA SER A 156 -22.27 6.76 16.39
C SER A 156 -20.84 6.26 16.62
N GLY A 157 -19.89 6.74 15.85
CA GLY A 157 -18.49 6.38 15.92
C GLY A 157 -17.88 6.14 14.55
N TYR A 158 -16.70 5.54 14.53
CA TYR A 158 -15.92 5.32 13.30
C TYR A 158 -15.43 3.88 13.22
N LEU A 159 -15.47 3.35 12.00
CA LEU A 159 -14.86 2.08 11.64
C LEU A 159 -13.52 2.35 10.96
N PHE A 160 -12.45 1.81 11.51
CA PHE A 160 -11.11 1.86 10.97
C PHE A 160 -10.71 0.50 10.39
N LEU A 161 -10.26 0.49 9.15
CA LEU A 161 -9.62 -0.66 8.50
C LEU A 161 -8.19 -0.31 8.19
N CYS A 162 -7.26 -1.15 8.68
CA CYS A 162 -5.83 -0.90 8.58
C CYS A 162 -5.14 -2.09 7.93
N SER A 163 -4.58 -1.90 6.74
CA SER A 163 -3.75 -2.91 6.05
C SER A 163 -2.28 -2.53 6.11
N SER A 164 -1.45 -3.48 6.55
CA SER A 164 -0.01 -3.23 6.74
C SER A 164 0.69 -2.79 5.45
N GLY A 165 1.50 -1.76 5.56
CA GLY A 165 2.38 -1.30 4.48
C GLY A 165 3.63 -2.16 4.26
N GLU A 166 3.87 -3.19 5.08
CA GLU A 166 5.04 -4.06 4.96
C GLU A 166 5.07 -4.83 3.65
N GLN A 167 3.92 -5.22 3.13
CA GLN A 167 3.81 -5.91 1.83
C GLN A 167 4.39 -5.05 0.71
N LEU A 168 4.15 -3.74 0.72
CA LEU A 168 4.79 -2.81 -0.23
C LEU A 168 6.31 -2.84 -0.10
N THR A 169 6.83 -2.97 1.11
CA THR A 169 8.28 -3.00 1.36
C THR A 169 8.92 -4.29 0.85
N GLN A 170 8.28 -5.45 1.08
CA GLN A 170 8.73 -6.74 0.56
C GLN A 170 8.69 -6.77 -0.97
N PHE A 171 7.59 -6.30 -1.55
CA PHE A 171 7.45 -6.20 -3.00
C PHE A 171 8.49 -5.25 -3.62
N LYS A 172 8.78 -4.12 -2.98
CA LYS A 172 9.83 -3.19 -3.39
C LYS A 172 11.18 -3.89 -3.50
N GLN A 173 11.54 -4.71 -2.52
CA GLN A 173 12.82 -5.44 -2.54
C GLN A 173 12.87 -6.44 -3.70
N GLN A 174 11.80 -7.19 -3.91
CA GLN A 174 11.70 -8.15 -5.01
C GLN A 174 11.70 -7.47 -6.38
N PHE A 175 10.98 -6.36 -6.53
CA PHE A 175 10.97 -5.54 -7.75
C PHE A 175 12.38 -5.07 -8.11
N TRP A 176 13.10 -4.45 -7.17
CA TRP A 176 14.45 -3.96 -7.42
C TRP A 176 15.43 -5.08 -7.75
N SER A 177 15.33 -6.23 -7.09
CA SER A 177 16.16 -7.40 -7.38
C SER A 177 15.95 -7.90 -8.82
N ASN A 178 14.70 -8.08 -9.22
CA ASN A 178 14.33 -8.54 -10.56
C ASN A 178 14.70 -7.50 -11.64
N PHE A 179 14.48 -6.21 -11.36
CA PHE A 179 14.83 -5.11 -12.25
C PHE A 179 16.35 -5.05 -12.50
N LEU A 180 17.16 -5.11 -11.44
CA LEU A 180 18.62 -5.12 -11.56
C LEU A 180 19.12 -6.32 -12.33
N LEU A 181 18.57 -7.51 -12.06
CA LEU A 181 18.94 -8.72 -12.81
C LEU A 181 18.62 -8.56 -14.30
N SER A 182 17.43 -8.11 -14.64
CA SER A 182 17.02 -7.88 -16.03
C SER A 182 17.87 -6.82 -16.72
N ALA A 183 18.21 -5.73 -16.02
CA ALA A 183 19.09 -4.68 -16.52
C ALA A 183 20.50 -5.20 -16.81
N CYS A 184 21.06 -6.03 -15.93
CA CYS A 184 22.37 -6.67 -16.15
C CYS A 184 22.35 -7.57 -17.38
N VAL A 185 21.34 -8.41 -17.54
CA VAL A 185 21.20 -9.30 -18.72
C VAL A 185 21.10 -8.48 -20.00
N MET A 186 20.28 -7.41 -20.00
CA MET A 186 20.10 -6.54 -21.17
C MET A 186 21.41 -5.84 -21.55
N LEU A 187 22.18 -5.33 -20.58
CA LEU A 187 23.47 -4.69 -20.82
C LEU A 187 24.51 -5.68 -21.38
N LEU A 188 24.51 -6.93 -20.88
CA LEU A 188 25.39 -7.98 -21.42
C LEU A 188 25.02 -8.31 -22.86
N CYS A 189 23.76 -8.53 -23.18
CA CYS A 189 23.30 -8.79 -24.55
C CYS A 189 23.65 -7.63 -25.49
N ALA A 190 23.41 -6.40 -25.06
CA ALA A 190 23.74 -5.21 -25.83
C ALA A 190 25.26 -5.07 -26.11
N SER A 191 26.08 -5.37 -25.09
CA SER A 191 27.54 -5.35 -25.23
C SER A 191 28.04 -6.38 -26.24
N ILE A 192 27.47 -7.59 -26.23
CA ILE A 192 27.79 -8.66 -27.19
C ILE A 192 27.38 -8.26 -28.61
N LEU A 193 26.14 -7.78 -28.79
CA LEU A 193 25.62 -7.33 -30.08
C LEU A 193 26.45 -6.19 -30.65
N THR A 194 26.77 -5.18 -29.84
CA THR A 194 27.61 -4.06 -30.27
C THR A 194 28.99 -4.53 -30.71
N LYS A 195 29.57 -5.51 -29.99
CA LYS A 195 30.89 -6.08 -30.38
C LYS A 195 30.84 -6.86 -31.70
N ILE A 196 29.75 -7.61 -31.95
CA ILE A 196 29.53 -8.34 -33.20
C ILE A 196 29.36 -7.36 -34.37
N LEU A 197 28.50 -6.35 -34.22
CA LEU A 197 28.28 -5.32 -35.24
C LEU A 197 29.55 -4.54 -35.57
N MET A 198 30.35 -4.21 -34.57
CA MET A 198 31.64 -3.56 -34.79
C MET A 198 32.61 -4.43 -35.61
N ARG A 199 32.65 -5.74 -35.35
CA ARG A 199 33.46 -6.66 -36.15
C ARG A 199 33.01 -6.68 -37.61
N GLN A 200 31.70 -6.83 -37.85
CA GLN A 200 31.15 -6.85 -39.22
C GLN A 200 31.37 -5.55 -40.01
N LEU A 201 31.37 -4.40 -39.34
CA LEU A 201 31.62 -3.10 -39.98
C LEU A 201 33.11 -2.81 -40.23
N THR A 202 34.01 -3.46 -39.47
CA THR A 202 35.44 -3.17 -39.52
C THR A 202 36.18 -4.17 -40.41
N ASP A 203 35.74 -5.43 -40.52
CA ASP A 203 36.38 -6.50 -41.31
C ASP A 203 36.26 -6.31 -42.83
N PRO A 204 35.17 -5.77 -43.45
CA PRO A 204 35.11 -5.57 -44.90
C PRO A 204 35.91 -4.37 -45.40
N LEU A 205 36.62 -3.64 -44.56
CA LEU A 205 37.47 -2.49 -44.92
C LEU A 205 38.97 -2.80 -44.82
N GLN A 206 39.36 -4.07 -44.66
CA GLN A 206 40.71 -4.62 -44.85
C GLN A 206 40.78 -5.37 -46.18
#